data_04227f703b8ced885d158161acbc3720
#
_entry.id   04227f703b8ced885d158161acbc3720
#
_cell.length_a   1.000
_cell.length_b   1.000
_cell.length_c   1.000
_cell.angle_alpha   90.00
_cell.angle_beta   90.00
_cell.angle_gamma   90.00
#
_symmetry.space_group_name_H-M   'P 1'
#
loop_
_entity.id
_entity.type
_entity.pdbx_description
1 polymer ?
#
loop_
_entity_poly.entity_id
_entity_poly.type
_entity_poly.pdbx_seq_one_letter_code
_entity_poly.pdbx_strand_id
1 'polypeptide(L)'
;MHWRRLFDMPKFTSLIFALALQAGAQAAEFKGLAPESWTGIEDSHGVYAFKGIPFAAPPVRDLRWRPPAPYSPKRQMHVADHFAAACMQGLHIENWYMDLVRFSGEDPEVFKSPRGGYDEDCLYLNIWSRDLSSPSAKMPVMVWIHGGSNKGGWSYEPNYHGQVLARKDVVVVSVPYRTGIFGFFSHPDLIKEQSGSAGNYGLLDLIAALQWIQSHIDDFGGDPDNVTIFGESSGAENIGYLMASPMAEGLFHRAIHQSAGYQQRQIQTLIEQSRTGSDLSQRLEVEGVAAMRNLDAKDLQAAVEKHLPEWQYGAAVGGHGLREFPYKVFDAGRQVAVPLMIGMNANEWLMYIGDGDDLDRYLRSYELLEQREEVGRLLSPLDLKNKLDRIATAYYMLCPSLEMAGAVAAGKQSAYVYHFTRIREGALGQQVGAYHGAEIPYVFGMHDEWLATNEDDDRLTLQMQQYWLNFARTGNPNGNGLSRWQEFDPEVPRVLNLGDEIRMKSALDGDLCRLMGYR
;
A
#
# COMPACT_ATOMS: atom_id res chain seq x y z
N MET A 1 -26.87 -36.86 66.26
CA MET A 1 -26.72 -35.70 67.15
C MET A 1 -26.32 -34.53 66.28
N HIS A 2 -27.31 -33.72 65.88
CA HIS A 2 -27.62 -32.40 66.39
C HIS A 2 -26.38 -31.47 66.23
N TRP A 3 -26.41 -30.38 65.38
CA TRP A 3 -27.29 -29.22 65.40
C TRP A 3 -27.37 -28.50 64.07
N ARG A 4 -28.61 -28.08 63.69
CA ARG A 4 -28.99 -27.08 62.72
C ARG A 4 -28.77 -25.67 63.30
N ARG A 5 -28.52 -24.67 62.37
CA ARG A 5 -29.24 -23.38 62.24
C ARG A 5 -28.42 -22.50 61.28
N LEU A 6 -28.95 -22.15 60.11
CA LEU A 6 -29.72 -20.95 59.81
C LEU A 6 -28.87 -19.66 59.78
N PHE A 7 -28.59 -19.17 58.57
CA PHE A 7 -28.78 -17.74 58.28
C PHE A 7 -29.15 -17.60 56.81
N ASP A 8 -30.42 -17.26 56.57
CA ASP A 8 -30.92 -16.71 55.30
C ASP A 8 -30.38 -15.27 55.14
N MET A 9 -29.78 -14.95 53.98
CA MET A 9 -29.62 -13.60 53.53
C MET A 9 -30.22 -13.48 52.13
N PRO A 10 -30.98 -12.41 51.80
CA PRO A 10 -31.68 -12.28 50.56
C PRO A 10 -30.71 -11.94 49.41
N LYS A 11 -30.90 -12.61 48.28
CA LYS A 11 -30.26 -12.31 47.03
C LYS A 11 -30.69 -10.90 46.55
N PHE A 12 -29.82 -9.92 46.70
CA PHE A 12 -29.95 -8.66 45.95
C PHE A 12 -29.58 -8.94 44.51
N THR A 13 -30.58 -9.01 43.65
CA THR A 13 -30.45 -9.01 42.20
C THR A 13 -30.09 -7.59 41.78
N SER A 14 -28.82 -7.29 41.64
CA SER A 14 -28.36 -6.06 40.99
C SER A 14 -28.63 -6.19 39.51
N LEU A 15 -29.74 -5.60 39.06
CA LEU A 15 -29.95 -5.28 37.67
C LEU A 15 -28.96 -4.16 37.26
N ILE A 16 -27.82 -4.54 36.74
CA ILE A 16 -26.96 -3.60 36.01
C ILE A 16 -27.62 -3.40 34.64
N PHE A 17 -28.32 -2.30 34.47
CA PHE A 17 -28.69 -1.76 33.19
C PHE A 17 -27.38 -1.32 32.51
N ALA A 18 -26.83 -2.17 31.66
CA ALA A 18 -25.86 -1.75 30.67
C ALA A 18 -26.60 -0.88 29.65
N LEU A 19 -26.61 0.45 29.88
CA LEU A 19 -26.88 1.39 28.81
C LEU A 19 -25.70 1.28 27.82
N ALA A 20 -25.86 0.44 26.81
CA ALA A 20 -25.07 0.56 25.59
C ALA A 20 -25.47 1.90 24.94
N LEU A 21 -24.67 2.92 25.20
CA LEU A 21 -24.67 4.12 24.34
C LEU A 21 -24.15 3.67 22.96
N GLN A 22 -25.06 3.20 22.12
CA GLN A 22 -24.86 3.27 20.69
C GLN A 22 -24.88 4.77 20.36
N ALA A 23 -23.70 5.38 20.32
CA ALA A 23 -23.52 6.63 19.64
C ALA A 23 -23.77 6.34 18.16
N GLY A 24 -25.01 6.51 17.72
CA GLY A 24 -25.39 6.38 16.33
C GLY A 24 -24.58 7.39 15.52
N ALA A 25 -23.78 6.92 14.57
CA ALA A 25 -23.17 7.79 13.59
C ALA A 25 -24.30 8.58 12.89
N GLN A 26 -24.25 9.91 12.96
CA GLN A 26 -25.21 10.74 12.23
C GLN A 26 -24.80 10.79 10.77
N ALA A 27 -25.75 10.56 9.87
CA ALA A 27 -25.52 10.75 8.45
C ALA A 27 -25.35 12.26 8.17
N ALA A 28 -24.18 12.65 7.69
CA ALA A 28 -23.93 14.00 7.24
C ALA A 28 -24.28 14.12 5.75
N GLU A 29 -25.25 14.99 5.43
CA GLU A 29 -25.56 15.30 4.04
C GLU A 29 -24.67 16.45 3.58
N PHE A 30 -23.79 16.18 2.62
CA PHE A 30 -22.98 17.21 1.96
C PHE A 30 -23.50 17.43 0.54
N LYS A 31 -23.76 18.68 0.19
CA LYS A 31 -24.12 19.11 -1.17
C LYS A 31 -22.89 19.74 -1.80
N GLY A 32 -22.14 18.97 -2.59
CA GLY A 32 -21.02 19.48 -3.35
C GLY A 32 -21.45 20.54 -4.37
N LEU A 33 -20.49 21.33 -4.85
CA LEU A 33 -20.69 22.30 -5.94
C LEU A 33 -20.87 21.61 -7.31
N ALA A 34 -20.55 20.30 -7.40
CA ALA A 34 -20.77 19.46 -8.56
C ALA A 34 -22.25 19.04 -8.69
N PRO A 35 -22.72 18.55 -9.85
CA PRO A 35 -24.10 18.09 -10.03
C PRO A 35 -24.48 16.89 -9.16
N GLU A 36 -23.55 16.36 -8.36
CA GLU A 36 -23.71 15.21 -7.48
C GLU A 36 -23.68 15.63 -6.02
N SER A 37 -24.60 15.11 -5.23
CA SER A 37 -24.61 15.25 -3.76
C SER A 37 -24.17 13.93 -3.15
N TRP A 38 -23.30 13.98 -2.16
CA TRP A 38 -22.79 12.81 -1.42
C TRP A 38 -23.32 12.83 0.00
N THR A 39 -23.76 11.68 0.51
CA THR A 39 -24.13 11.52 1.92
C THR A 39 -23.11 10.58 2.56
N GLY A 40 -22.32 11.11 3.49
CA GLY A 40 -21.33 10.36 4.27
C GLY A 40 -21.78 10.10 5.70
N ILE A 41 -20.86 9.62 6.53
CA ILE A 41 -21.04 9.35 7.96
C ILE A 41 -20.11 10.26 8.74
N GLU A 42 -20.62 10.95 9.76
CA GLU A 42 -19.79 11.68 10.74
C GLU A 42 -19.50 10.78 11.95
N ASP A 43 -18.22 10.70 12.36
CA ASP A 43 -17.83 9.99 13.57
C ASP A 43 -17.98 10.89 14.82
N SER A 44 -17.83 10.30 16.02
CA SER A 44 -17.91 11.01 17.30
C SER A 44 -16.82 12.07 17.51
N HIS A 45 -15.87 12.20 16.61
CA HIS A 45 -14.75 13.15 16.66
C HIS A 45 -14.85 14.23 15.57
N GLY A 46 -15.97 14.30 14.87
CA GLY A 46 -16.20 15.28 13.81
C GLY A 46 -15.44 15.00 12.52
N VAL A 47 -15.14 13.72 12.23
CA VAL A 47 -14.58 13.31 10.94
C VAL A 47 -15.70 12.76 10.07
N TYR A 48 -15.82 13.30 8.89
CA TYR A 48 -16.73 12.83 7.85
C TYR A 48 -16.05 11.74 7.03
N ALA A 49 -16.70 10.58 6.91
CA ALA A 49 -16.25 9.48 6.10
C ALA A 49 -17.21 9.25 4.93
N PHE A 50 -16.70 9.33 3.72
CA PHE A 50 -17.40 8.99 2.49
C PHE A 50 -16.78 7.74 1.91
N LYS A 51 -17.55 6.66 1.84
CA LYS A 51 -17.08 5.32 1.48
C LYS A 51 -17.79 4.84 0.22
N GLY A 52 -17.02 4.28 -0.71
CA GLY A 52 -17.60 3.74 -1.94
C GLY A 52 -17.99 4.80 -2.97
N ILE A 53 -17.16 5.82 -3.18
CA ILE A 53 -17.35 6.83 -4.22
C ILE A 53 -16.79 6.32 -5.55
N PRO A 54 -17.62 6.10 -6.60
CA PRO A 54 -17.14 5.65 -7.89
C PRO A 54 -16.32 6.73 -8.59
N PHE A 55 -15.10 6.39 -9.04
CA PHE A 55 -14.26 7.29 -9.82
C PHE A 55 -14.15 6.86 -11.29
N ALA A 56 -14.57 5.64 -11.63
CA ALA A 56 -14.62 5.12 -12.98
C ALA A 56 -15.82 4.18 -13.14
N ALA A 57 -16.21 3.93 -14.38
CA ALA A 57 -17.26 2.96 -14.71
C ALA A 57 -16.80 1.53 -14.34
N PRO A 58 -17.72 0.64 -13.90
CA PRO A 58 -17.41 -0.75 -13.60
C PRO A 58 -16.64 -1.43 -14.74
N PRO A 59 -15.42 -1.96 -14.52
CA PRO A 59 -14.58 -2.56 -15.57
C PRO A 59 -14.96 -4.02 -15.87
N VAL A 60 -16.24 -4.28 -16.08
CA VAL A 60 -16.82 -5.61 -16.25
C VAL A 60 -17.08 -5.93 -17.73
N ARG A 61 -17.10 -7.21 -18.09
CA ARG A 61 -17.45 -7.72 -19.42
C ARG A 61 -16.63 -7.05 -20.52
N ASP A 62 -17.25 -6.26 -21.41
CA ASP A 62 -16.58 -5.57 -22.53
C ASP A 62 -15.55 -4.52 -22.08
N LEU A 63 -15.63 -4.03 -20.83
CA LEU A 63 -14.67 -3.15 -20.21
C LEU A 63 -13.55 -3.89 -19.46
N ARG A 64 -13.64 -5.22 -19.30
CA ARG A 64 -12.52 -6.03 -18.77
C ARG A 64 -11.31 -5.87 -19.69
N TRP A 65 -10.14 -5.59 -19.11
CA TRP A 65 -8.88 -5.32 -19.85
C TRP A 65 -9.00 -4.16 -20.83
N ARG A 66 -9.67 -3.10 -20.41
CA ARG A 66 -9.65 -1.79 -21.08
C ARG A 66 -9.23 -0.71 -20.09
N PRO A 67 -8.69 0.42 -20.58
CA PRO A 67 -8.51 1.62 -19.75
C PRO A 67 -9.80 1.95 -19.00
N PRO A 68 -9.72 2.50 -17.77
CA PRO A 68 -10.92 2.89 -17.02
C PRO A 68 -11.74 3.89 -17.81
N ALA A 69 -13.03 3.66 -17.91
CA ALA A 69 -13.97 4.54 -18.59
C ALA A 69 -14.55 5.55 -17.60
N PRO A 70 -14.92 6.77 -18.02
CA PRO A 70 -15.55 7.75 -17.16
C PRO A 70 -16.82 7.20 -16.51
N TYR A 71 -16.96 7.46 -15.21
CA TYR A 71 -18.22 7.18 -14.52
C TYR A 71 -19.31 8.14 -14.98
N SER A 72 -20.49 7.61 -15.26
CA SER A 72 -21.67 8.41 -15.59
C SER A 72 -22.73 8.22 -14.51
N PRO A 73 -22.96 9.22 -13.66
CA PRO A 73 -23.90 9.11 -12.55
C PRO A 73 -25.34 8.91 -13.05
N LYS A 74 -26.03 7.94 -12.42
CA LYS A 74 -27.44 7.67 -12.69
C LYS A 74 -28.40 8.42 -11.75
N ARG A 75 -27.88 9.02 -10.70
CA ARG A 75 -28.63 9.69 -9.63
C ARG A 75 -27.98 11.02 -9.25
N GLN A 76 -28.79 11.96 -8.75
CA GLN A 76 -28.30 13.25 -8.25
C GLN A 76 -27.78 13.18 -6.80
N MET A 77 -28.04 12.09 -6.08
CA MET A 77 -27.59 11.88 -4.70
C MET A 77 -27.05 10.45 -4.55
N HIS A 78 -25.85 10.34 -4.03
CA HIS A 78 -25.17 9.08 -3.75
C HIS A 78 -24.99 8.89 -2.25
N VAL A 79 -25.34 7.71 -1.74
CA VAL A 79 -25.09 7.31 -0.37
C VAL A 79 -23.70 6.67 -0.32
N ALA A 80 -22.77 7.33 0.38
CA ALA A 80 -21.37 6.92 0.52
C ALA A 80 -21.08 6.51 1.98
N ASP A 81 -21.86 5.59 2.52
CA ASP A 81 -21.83 5.18 3.92
C ASP A 81 -21.19 3.80 4.15
N HIS A 82 -20.89 3.05 3.08
CA HIS A 82 -20.32 1.72 3.16
C HIS A 82 -19.23 1.51 2.09
N PHE A 83 -18.25 0.67 2.43
CA PHE A 83 -17.21 0.28 1.48
C PHE A 83 -17.79 -0.58 0.35
N ALA A 84 -17.35 -0.34 -0.87
CA ALA A 84 -17.67 -1.18 -2.02
C ALA A 84 -16.92 -2.53 -1.94
N ALA A 85 -17.18 -3.43 -2.87
CA ALA A 85 -16.42 -4.66 -3.01
C ALA A 85 -14.93 -4.37 -3.25
N ALA A 86 -14.05 -5.20 -2.70
CA ALA A 86 -12.65 -5.23 -3.09
C ALA A 86 -12.52 -5.74 -4.53
N CYS A 87 -11.47 -5.33 -5.24
CA CYS A 87 -11.24 -5.79 -6.61
C CYS A 87 -11.05 -7.31 -6.65
N MET A 88 -11.54 -7.94 -7.71
CA MET A 88 -11.49 -9.39 -7.90
C MET A 88 -10.07 -9.91 -7.76
N GLN A 89 -9.88 -10.87 -6.86
CA GLN A 89 -8.59 -11.42 -6.45
C GLN A 89 -8.76 -12.78 -5.77
N GLY A 90 -7.65 -13.46 -5.50
CA GLY A 90 -7.61 -14.64 -4.63
C GLY A 90 -7.38 -14.26 -3.16
N LEU A 91 -7.15 -15.27 -2.32
CA LEU A 91 -7.02 -15.11 -0.86
C LEU A 91 -5.58 -14.77 -0.41
N HIS A 92 -4.76 -14.20 -1.29
CA HIS A 92 -3.35 -13.95 -0.99
C HIS A 92 -3.14 -13.07 0.25
N ILE A 93 -3.85 -11.95 0.32
CA ILE A 93 -3.72 -10.99 1.44
C ILE A 93 -4.41 -11.51 2.70
N GLU A 94 -5.56 -12.17 2.57
CA GLU A 94 -6.20 -12.78 3.73
C GLU A 94 -5.29 -13.82 4.40
N ASN A 95 -4.65 -14.69 3.59
CA ASN A 95 -3.70 -15.68 4.09
C ASN A 95 -2.50 -15.01 4.77
N TRP A 96 -1.97 -13.93 4.20
CA TRP A 96 -0.88 -13.16 4.79
C TRP A 96 -1.24 -12.59 6.18
N TYR A 97 -2.42 -11.98 6.33
CA TYR A 97 -2.90 -11.51 7.63
C TYR A 97 -3.12 -12.66 8.62
N MET A 98 -3.70 -13.77 8.16
CA MET A 98 -3.89 -14.94 9.02
C MET A 98 -2.55 -15.52 9.51
N ASP A 99 -1.49 -15.47 8.71
CA ASP A 99 -0.15 -15.89 9.12
C ASP A 99 0.43 -14.93 10.17
N LEU A 100 0.28 -13.61 10.02
CA LEU A 100 0.69 -12.65 11.05
C LEU A 100 -0.06 -12.85 12.37
N VAL A 101 -1.35 -13.10 12.31
CA VAL A 101 -2.16 -13.41 13.51
C VAL A 101 -1.67 -14.70 14.16
N ARG A 102 -1.35 -15.74 13.40
CA ARG A 102 -0.74 -16.99 13.94
C ARG A 102 0.61 -16.72 14.60
N PHE A 103 1.47 -15.88 14.00
CA PHE A 103 2.74 -15.48 14.62
C PHE A 103 2.55 -14.68 15.90
N SER A 104 1.45 -13.95 16.06
CA SER A 104 1.13 -13.27 17.33
C SER A 104 0.69 -14.25 18.44
N GLY A 105 0.29 -15.46 18.08
CA GLY A 105 -0.25 -16.48 18.98
C GLY A 105 -1.77 -16.42 19.13
N GLU A 106 -2.44 -15.59 18.33
CA GLU A 106 -3.89 -15.41 18.33
C GLU A 106 -4.57 -16.33 17.30
N ASP A 107 -5.90 -16.46 17.43
CA ASP A 107 -6.71 -17.23 16.48
C ASP A 107 -6.86 -16.46 15.16
N PRO A 108 -6.49 -17.03 14.00
CA PRO A 108 -6.66 -16.39 12.71
C PRO A 108 -8.08 -15.90 12.38
N GLU A 109 -9.11 -16.44 13.03
CA GLU A 109 -10.49 -15.98 12.84
C GLU A 109 -10.77 -14.55 13.36
N VAL A 110 -9.83 -13.94 14.09
CA VAL A 110 -9.93 -12.51 14.46
C VAL A 110 -9.80 -11.60 13.25
N PHE A 111 -9.07 -12.03 12.20
CA PHE A 111 -9.03 -11.33 10.93
C PHE A 111 -10.37 -11.47 10.19
N LYS A 112 -10.82 -10.39 9.58
CA LYS A 112 -12.08 -10.36 8.83
C LYS A 112 -11.84 -9.97 7.38
N SER A 113 -12.33 -10.80 6.49
CA SER A 113 -12.37 -10.55 5.05
C SER A 113 -13.16 -9.27 4.73
N PRO A 114 -12.95 -8.66 3.54
CA PRO A 114 -13.65 -7.45 3.14
C PRO A 114 -15.18 -7.67 3.14
N ARG A 115 -15.91 -6.77 3.79
CA ARG A 115 -17.37 -6.88 3.98
C ARG A 115 -18.16 -6.93 2.69
N GLY A 116 -17.68 -6.26 1.64
CA GLY A 116 -18.28 -6.25 0.30
C GLY A 116 -17.97 -7.47 -0.56
N GLY A 117 -17.07 -8.36 -0.09
CA GLY A 117 -16.53 -9.46 -0.91
C GLY A 117 -15.62 -8.94 -2.03
N TYR A 118 -15.46 -9.76 -3.08
CA TYR A 118 -14.61 -9.48 -4.24
C TYR A 118 -15.45 -9.39 -5.51
N ASP A 119 -15.28 -8.33 -6.29
CA ASP A 119 -15.98 -8.10 -7.56
C ASP A 119 -15.07 -7.37 -8.56
N GLU A 120 -15.35 -7.47 -9.85
CA GLU A 120 -14.74 -6.61 -10.86
C GLU A 120 -15.27 -5.16 -10.79
N ASP A 121 -16.51 -4.96 -10.30
CA ASP A 121 -17.09 -3.65 -10.02
C ASP A 121 -16.54 -3.11 -8.69
N CYS A 122 -15.32 -2.57 -8.73
CA CYS A 122 -14.53 -2.24 -7.55
C CYS A 122 -13.85 -0.86 -7.57
N LEU A 123 -14.05 -0.06 -8.62
CA LEU A 123 -13.34 1.22 -8.78
C LEU A 123 -14.02 2.35 -7.98
N TYR A 124 -13.99 2.21 -6.64
CA TYR A 124 -14.64 3.09 -5.67
C TYR A 124 -13.63 3.53 -4.60
N LEU A 125 -13.34 4.82 -4.52
CA LEU A 125 -12.47 5.39 -3.51
C LEU A 125 -13.22 5.71 -2.20
N ASN A 126 -12.45 5.96 -1.13
CA ASN A 126 -12.99 6.38 0.16
C ASN A 126 -12.28 7.64 0.63
N ILE A 127 -13.01 8.55 1.29
CA ILE A 127 -12.50 9.84 1.75
C ILE A 127 -12.81 10.03 3.23
N TRP A 128 -11.83 10.51 3.99
CA TRP A 128 -12.00 11.01 5.35
C TRP A 128 -11.55 12.45 5.42
N SER A 129 -12.44 13.32 5.92
CA SER A 129 -12.21 14.76 6.04
C SER A 129 -12.82 15.29 7.33
N ARG A 130 -12.20 16.31 7.91
CA ARG A 130 -12.71 16.98 9.10
C ARG A 130 -13.44 18.28 8.79
N ASP A 131 -13.14 18.90 7.68
CA ASP A 131 -13.72 20.19 7.31
C ASP A 131 -14.25 20.14 5.87
N LEU A 132 -15.55 20.31 5.74
CA LEU A 132 -16.26 20.32 4.47
C LEU A 132 -16.60 21.76 4.02
N SER A 133 -15.98 22.79 4.59
CA SER A 133 -16.22 24.21 4.24
C SER A 133 -15.58 24.62 2.91
N SER A 134 -15.58 23.69 1.95
CA SER A 134 -15.06 23.89 0.60
C SER A 134 -15.58 25.19 -0.05
N PRO A 135 -14.74 25.87 -0.86
CA PRO A 135 -13.34 25.59 -1.19
C PRO A 135 -12.32 26.28 -0.26
N SER A 136 -12.74 26.72 0.91
CA SER A 136 -11.90 27.53 1.81
C SER A 136 -10.99 26.69 2.74
N ALA A 137 -11.32 25.44 2.98
CA ALA A 137 -10.58 24.58 3.90
C ALA A 137 -9.14 24.29 3.42
N LYS A 138 -8.96 23.98 2.14
CA LYS A 138 -7.66 23.74 1.48
C LYS A 138 -6.70 22.88 2.30
N MET A 139 -7.21 21.77 2.84
CA MET A 139 -6.39 20.83 3.60
C MET A 139 -5.48 20.02 2.66
N PRO A 140 -4.24 19.69 3.07
CA PRO A 140 -3.41 18.75 2.32
C PRO A 140 -4.14 17.42 2.11
N VAL A 141 -3.96 16.81 0.94
CA VAL A 141 -4.58 15.53 0.57
C VAL A 141 -3.52 14.44 0.62
N MET A 142 -3.80 13.36 1.33
CA MET A 142 -2.96 12.16 1.38
C MET A 142 -3.71 11.00 0.72
N VAL A 143 -3.17 10.47 -0.38
CA VAL A 143 -3.80 9.42 -1.20
C VAL A 143 -3.07 8.10 -0.96
N TRP A 144 -3.74 7.15 -0.29
CA TRP A 144 -3.21 5.83 0.00
C TRP A 144 -3.40 4.86 -1.17
N ILE A 145 -2.31 4.18 -1.53
CA ILE A 145 -2.26 3.10 -2.52
C ILE A 145 -1.80 1.83 -1.80
N HIS A 146 -2.70 0.84 -1.71
CA HIS A 146 -2.45 -0.40 -0.96
C HIS A 146 -1.43 -1.31 -1.65
N GLY A 147 -0.79 -2.18 -0.85
CA GLY A 147 0.09 -3.24 -1.30
C GLY A 147 -0.65 -4.52 -1.71
N GLY A 148 0.07 -5.64 -1.64
CA GLY A 148 -0.47 -6.97 -1.94
C GLY A 148 0.09 -7.59 -3.21
N SER A 149 1.34 -7.28 -3.56
CA SER A 149 2.08 -7.84 -4.72
C SER A 149 1.35 -7.66 -6.06
N ASN A 150 0.49 -6.65 -6.17
CA ASN A 150 -0.43 -6.47 -7.30
C ASN A 150 -1.32 -7.70 -7.58
N LYS A 151 -1.29 -8.72 -6.73
CA LYS A 151 -2.16 -9.91 -6.77
C LYS A 151 -3.49 -9.68 -6.09
N GLY A 152 -3.50 -8.85 -5.04
CA GLY A 152 -4.65 -8.60 -4.19
C GLY A 152 -4.46 -7.37 -3.31
N GLY A 153 -5.24 -7.27 -2.25
CA GLY A 153 -5.33 -6.12 -1.36
C GLY A 153 -6.57 -5.28 -1.63
N TRP A 154 -6.91 -4.41 -0.70
CA TRP A 154 -8.03 -3.48 -0.85
C TRP A 154 -7.79 -2.18 -0.09
N SER A 155 -8.40 -1.12 -0.53
CA SER A 155 -8.14 0.24 -0.06
C SER A 155 -8.63 0.54 1.37
N TYR A 156 -9.31 -0.40 2.01
CA TYR A 156 -9.89 -0.26 3.36
C TYR A 156 -9.58 -1.46 4.26
N GLU A 157 -8.40 -2.05 4.12
CA GLU A 157 -7.90 -3.03 5.08
C GLU A 157 -7.92 -2.44 6.50
N PRO A 158 -7.98 -3.23 7.58
CA PRO A 158 -8.21 -2.72 8.94
C PRO A 158 -7.30 -1.55 9.34
N ASN A 159 -6.04 -1.55 8.87
CA ASN A 159 -5.02 -0.56 9.19
C ASN A 159 -5.08 0.70 8.32
N TYR A 160 -5.91 0.75 7.25
CA TYR A 160 -5.89 1.84 6.26
C TYR A 160 -7.01 2.86 6.44
N HIS A 161 -7.76 2.79 7.53
CA HIS A 161 -8.84 3.73 7.78
C HIS A 161 -8.28 5.11 8.15
N GLY A 162 -8.67 6.14 7.39
CA GLY A 162 -8.07 7.47 7.44
C GLY A 162 -8.53 8.38 8.58
N GLN A 163 -9.48 7.95 9.43
CA GLN A 163 -10.09 8.84 10.44
C GLN A 163 -9.09 9.43 11.44
N VAL A 164 -8.05 8.68 11.84
CA VAL A 164 -7.07 9.17 12.82
C VAL A 164 -6.19 10.27 12.21
N LEU A 165 -5.76 10.09 10.96
CA LEU A 165 -5.00 11.10 10.24
C LEU A 165 -5.88 12.33 9.93
N ALA A 166 -7.14 12.12 9.51
CA ALA A 166 -8.05 13.22 9.18
C ALA A 166 -8.32 14.16 10.36
N ARG A 167 -8.28 13.67 11.61
CA ARG A 167 -8.35 14.52 12.82
C ARG A 167 -7.21 15.52 12.94
N LYS A 168 -6.16 15.38 12.13
CA LYS A 168 -4.97 16.23 12.13
C LYS A 168 -4.94 17.20 10.93
N ASP A 169 -6.12 17.59 10.45
CA ASP A 169 -6.33 18.59 9.39
C ASP A 169 -5.64 18.21 8.06
N VAL A 170 -5.90 17.01 7.62
CA VAL A 170 -5.61 16.49 6.27
C VAL A 170 -6.83 15.74 5.74
N VAL A 171 -7.01 15.75 4.44
CA VAL A 171 -7.96 14.85 3.76
C VAL A 171 -7.22 13.56 3.42
N VAL A 172 -7.77 12.43 3.85
CA VAL A 172 -7.23 11.11 3.50
C VAL A 172 -8.12 10.47 2.46
N VAL A 173 -7.53 10.01 1.38
CA VAL A 173 -8.21 9.25 0.33
C VAL A 173 -7.58 7.89 0.21
N SER A 174 -8.35 6.82 0.23
CA SER A 174 -7.84 5.49 -0.10
C SER A 174 -8.41 5.03 -1.44
N VAL A 175 -7.52 4.59 -2.33
CA VAL A 175 -7.88 4.23 -3.70
C VAL A 175 -7.64 2.76 -3.98
N PRO A 176 -8.64 2.04 -4.53
CA PRO A 176 -8.43 0.72 -5.08
C PRO A 176 -7.90 0.83 -6.51
N TYR A 177 -7.37 -0.27 -7.00
CA TYR A 177 -7.01 -0.48 -8.40
C TYR A 177 -7.20 -1.95 -8.75
N ARG A 178 -7.47 -2.25 -10.01
CA ARG A 178 -7.57 -3.64 -10.48
C ARG A 178 -6.26 -4.38 -10.22
N THR A 179 -6.36 -5.55 -9.62
CA THR A 179 -5.24 -6.40 -9.24
C THR A 179 -5.21 -7.68 -10.08
N GLY A 180 -4.14 -8.45 -9.94
CA GLY A 180 -4.00 -9.76 -10.58
C GLY A 180 -4.18 -9.69 -12.09
N ILE A 181 -4.82 -10.71 -12.63
CA ILE A 181 -5.11 -10.78 -14.06
C ILE A 181 -6.01 -9.65 -14.57
N PHE A 182 -6.85 -9.07 -13.70
CA PHE A 182 -7.77 -8.01 -14.09
C PHE A 182 -7.07 -6.65 -14.28
N GLY A 183 -5.96 -6.43 -13.54
CA GLY A 183 -5.21 -5.18 -13.55
C GLY A 183 -3.91 -5.21 -14.36
N PHE A 184 -3.24 -6.37 -14.41
CA PHE A 184 -1.88 -6.49 -14.95
C PHE A 184 -1.78 -7.65 -15.94
N PHE A 185 -2.61 -7.61 -16.97
CA PHE A 185 -2.71 -8.62 -18.01
C PHE A 185 -2.47 -8.04 -19.39
N SER A 186 -1.74 -8.76 -20.22
CA SER A 186 -1.57 -8.45 -21.64
C SER A 186 -1.75 -9.72 -22.48
N HIS A 187 -2.20 -9.53 -23.72
CA HIS A 187 -2.36 -10.56 -24.72
C HIS A 187 -2.15 -9.94 -26.10
N PRO A 188 -1.67 -10.67 -27.12
CA PRO A 188 -1.51 -10.12 -28.48
C PRO A 188 -2.80 -9.51 -29.05
N ASP A 189 -3.95 -10.08 -28.76
CA ASP A 189 -5.25 -9.54 -29.19
C ASP A 189 -5.54 -8.19 -28.54
N LEU A 190 -5.18 -7.99 -27.27
CA LEU A 190 -5.34 -6.70 -26.57
C LEU A 190 -4.42 -5.64 -27.18
N ILE A 191 -3.17 -6.01 -27.47
CA ILE A 191 -2.22 -5.10 -28.15
C ILE A 191 -2.76 -4.66 -29.51
N LYS A 192 -3.35 -5.59 -30.28
CA LYS A 192 -3.99 -5.30 -31.56
C LYS A 192 -5.24 -4.44 -31.39
N GLU A 193 -6.11 -4.79 -30.44
CA GLU A 193 -7.36 -4.07 -30.15
C GLU A 193 -7.11 -2.62 -29.72
N GLN A 194 -6.02 -2.38 -28.97
CA GLN A 194 -5.70 -1.08 -28.34
C GLN A 194 -4.55 -0.36 -29.06
N SER A 195 -4.43 -0.55 -30.37
CA SER A 195 -3.54 0.21 -31.26
C SER A 195 -2.06 0.14 -30.89
N GLY A 196 -1.59 -1.02 -30.46
CA GLY A 196 -0.18 -1.28 -30.18
C GLY A 196 0.22 -1.12 -28.71
N SER A 197 -0.72 -0.76 -27.81
CA SER A 197 -0.48 -0.70 -26.37
C SER A 197 -1.60 -1.41 -25.61
N ALA A 198 -1.28 -2.09 -24.51
CA ALA A 198 -2.23 -2.79 -23.65
C ALA A 198 -1.64 -2.97 -22.25
N GLY A 199 -2.36 -3.65 -21.36
CA GLY A 199 -1.89 -3.91 -20.00
C GLY A 199 -1.90 -2.68 -19.10
N ASN A 200 -1.33 -2.82 -17.91
CA ASN A 200 -1.20 -1.76 -16.91
C ASN A 200 -2.53 -1.12 -16.49
N TYR A 201 -3.64 -1.88 -16.56
CA TYR A 201 -4.96 -1.33 -16.24
C TYR A 201 -5.07 -0.89 -14.78
N GLY A 202 -4.41 -1.59 -13.85
CA GLY A 202 -4.31 -1.16 -12.45
C GLY A 202 -3.58 0.18 -12.29
N LEU A 203 -2.50 0.42 -13.06
CA LEU A 203 -1.81 1.71 -13.07
C LEU A 203 -2.71 2.82 -13.66
N LEU A 204 -3.47 2.49 -14.71
CA LEU A 204 -4.43 3.44 -15.31
C LEU A 204 -5.59 3.75 -14.35
N ASP A 205 -6.02 2.80 -13.53
CA ASP A 205 -7.03 3.02 -12.50
C ASP A 205 -6.54 4.03 -11.46
N LEU A 206 -5.26 3.93 -11.03
CA LEU A 206 -4.64 4.91 -10.14
C LEU A 206 -4.56 6.30 -10.77
N ILE A 207 -4.19 6.39 -12.07
CA ILE A 207 -4.18 7.65 -12.80
C ILE A 207 -5.60 8.25 -12.87
N ALA A 208 -6.62 7.44 -13.14
CA ALA A 208 -8.00 7.89 -13.17
C ALA A 208 -8.50 8.36 -11.79
N ALA A 209 -8.13 7.65 -10.72
CA ALA A 209 -8.43 8.07 -9.36
C ALA A 209 -7.77 9.42 -9.01
N LEU A 210 -6.51 9.63 -9.40
CA LEU A 210 -5.82 10.89 -9.19
C LEU A 210 -6.44 12.03 -10.03
N GLN A 211 -6.86 11.77 -11.26
CA GLN A 211 -7.60 12.75 -12.08
C GLN A 211 -8.95 13.10 -11.46
N TRP A 212 -9.64 12.12 -10.89
CA TRP A 212 -10.88 12.34 -10.14
C TRP A 212 -10.61 13.23 -8.91
N ILE A 213 -9.56 12.95 -8.14
CA ILE A 213 -9.13 13.75 -6.97
C ILE A 213 -8.84 15.20 -7.40
N GLN A 214 -8.09 15.41 -8.47
CA GLN A 214 -7.81 16.76 -8.99
C GLN A 214 -9.09 17.55 -9.33
N SER A 215 -10.15 16.86 -9.73
CA SER A 215 -11.39 17.49 -10.19
C SER A 215 -12.43 17.68 -9.09
N HIS A 216 -12.32 16.99 -7.93
CA HIS A 216 -13.43 16.92 -6.97
C HIS A 216 -13.02 17.03 -5.49
N ILE A 217 -11.72 16.97 -5.16
CA ILE A 217 -11.30 16.87 -3.75
C ILE A 217 -11.56 18.17 -2.98
N ASP A 218 -11.67 19.29 -3.65
CA ASP A 218 -12.06 20.56 -3.05
C ASP A 218 -13.50 20.52 -2.49
N ASP A 219 -14.40 19.74 -3.05
CA ASP A 219 -15.74 19.48 -2.50
C ASP A 219 -15.69 18.81 -1.12
N PHE A 220 -14.57 18.15 -0.78
CA PHE A 220 -14.32 17.50 0.50
C PHE A 220 -13.33 18.27 1.39
N GLY A 221 -13.08 19.53 1.09
CA GLY A 221 -12.18 20.41 1.84
C GLY A 221 -10.69 20.20 1.55
N GLY A 222 -10.34 19.37 0.58
CA GLY A 222 -8.96 19.11 0.17
C GLY A 222 -8.43 20.18 -0.79
N ASP A 223 -7.10 20.31 -0.85
CA ASP A 223 -6.39 21.16 -1.81
C ASP A 223 -5.86 20.31 -2.98
N PRO A 224 -6.42 20.43 -4.19
CA PRO A 224 -5.94 19.69 -5.35
C PRO A 224 -4.49 20.06 -5.72
N ASP A 225 -4.00 21.24 -5.33
CA ASP A 225 -2.61 21.67 -5.54
C ASP A 225 -1.66 21.16 -4.43
N ASN A 226 -2.15 20.37 -3.47
CA ASN A 226 -1.36 19.85 -2.36
C ASN A 226 -1.65 18.36 -2.09
N VAL A 227 -1.43 17.52 -3.11
CA VAL A 227 -1.68 16.07 -3.08
C VAL A 227 -0.39 15.31 -2.84
N THR A 228 -0.36 14.47 -1.81
CA THR A 228 0.72 13.51 -1.52
C THR A 228 0.22 12.09 -1.74
N ILE A 229 0.84 11.36 -2.66
CA ILE A 229 0.58 9.91 -2.80
C ILE A 229 1.47 9.14 -1.84
N PHE A 230 0.92 8.15 -1.15
CA PHE A 230 1.69 7.29 -0.25
C PHE A 230 1.18 5.85 -0.34
N GLY A 231 2.08 4.89 -0.19
CA GLY A 231 1.74 3.48 -0.33
C GLY A 231 2.87 2.58 0.13
N GLU A 232 2.54 1.33 0.35
CA GLU A 232 3.48 0.32 0.83
C GLU A 232 3.54 -0.85 -0.13
N SER A 233 4.71 -1.55 -0.16
CA SER A 233 4.90 -2.74 -1.00
C SER A 233 4.58 -2.47 -2.47
N SER A 234 3.75 -3.29 -3.13
CA SER A 234 3.34 -3.03 -4.51
C SER A 234 2.57 -1.71 -4.69
N GLY A 235 1.97 -1.15 -3.64
CA GLY A 235 1.43 0.21 -3.67
C GLY A 235 2.52 1.26 -3.86
N ALA A 236 3.65 1.10 -3.16
CA ALA A 236 4.83 1.93 -3.36
C ALA A 236 5.49 1.69 -4.73
N GLU A 237 5.55 0.43 -5.21
CA GLU A 237 5.99 0.15 -6.59
C GLU A 237 5.16 0.92 -7.61
N ASN A 238 3.84 0.92 -7.47
CA ASN A 238 2.93 1.67 -8.32
C ASN A 238 3.19 3.19 -8.22
N ILE A 239 3.57 3.72 -7.06
CA ILE A 239 4.04 5.11 -6.92
C ILE A 239 5.30 5.34 -7.76
N GLY A 240 6.26 4.42 -7.73
CA GLY A 240 7.45 4.49 -8.60
C GLY A 240 7.08 4.51 -10.09
N TYR A 241 6.08 3.71 -10.51
CA TYR A 241 5.56 3.73 -11.88
C TYR A 241 4.84 5.05 -12.22
N LEU A 242 4.04 5.59 -11.29
CA LEU A 242 3.39 6.89 -11.46
C LEU A 242 4.44 8.00 -11.60
N MET A 243 5.50 7.99 -10.79
CA MET A 243 6.60 8.94 -10.91
C MET A 243 7.35 8.83 -12.25
N ALA A 244 7.41 7.63 -12.85
CA ALA A 244 8.02 7.41 -14.16
C ALA A 244 7.05 7.62 -15.35
N SER A 245 5.77 7.84 -15.07
CA SER A 245 4.71 7.97 -16.10
C SER A 245 4.45 9.43 -16.45
N PRO A 246 4.58 9.83 -17.72
CA PRO A 246 4.20 11.17 -18.14
C PRO A 246 2.69 11.43 -18.03
N MET A 247 1.86 10.40 -17.90
CA MET A 247 0.41 10.53 -17.72
C MET A 247 0.02 10.98 -16.30
N ALA A 248 0.94 10.89 -15.35
CA ALA A 248 0.72 11.25 -13.94
C ALA A 248 1.30 12.64 -13.59
N GLU A 249 1.92 13.32 -14.56
CA GLU A 249 2.48 14.67 -14.36
C GLU A 249 1.39 15.65 -13.93
N GLY A 250 1.65 16.39 -12.84
CA GLY A 250 0.70 17.37 -12.28
C GLY A 250 -0.45 16.79 -11.47
N LEU A 251 -0.56 15.46 -11.32
CA LEU A 251 -1.64 14.84 -10.54
C LEU A 251 -1.31 14.71 -9.06
N PHE A 252 -0.04 14.83 -8.68
CA PHE A 252 0.43 14.81 -7.29
C PHE A 252 1.68 15.70 -7.13
N HIS A 253 1.95 16.10 -5.90
CA HIS A 253 2.94 17.10 -5.55
C HIS A 253 4.03 16.56 -4.62
N ARG A 254 3.84 15.37 -4.03
CA ARG A 254 4.79 14.65 -3.17
C ARG A 254 4.54 13.16 -3.24
N ALA A 255 5.57 12.36 -2.96
CA ALA A 255 5.48 10.92 -2.91
C ALA A 255 6.11 10.37 -1.63
N ILE A 256 5.43 9.39 -1.00
CA ILE A 256 5.96 8.60 0.11
C ILE A 256 5.95 7.14 -0.32
N HIS A 257 7.12 6.53 -0.39
CA HIS A 257 7.34 5.20 -0.93
C HIS A 257 7.84 4.27 0.19
N GLN A 258 6.98 3.34 0.64
CA GLN A 258 7.23 2.48 1.79
C GLN A 258 7.49 1.05 1.33
N SER A 259 8.69 0.54 1.62
CA SER A 259 9.07 -0.88 1.44
C SER A 259 8.84 -1.43 0.03
N ALA A 260 9.51 -0.83 -0.97
CA ALA A 260 9.55 -1.33 -2.36
C ALA A 260 10.79 -0.81 -3.10
N GLY A 261 10.89 -1.07 -4.39
CA GLY A 261 11.91 -0.47 -5.24
C GLY A 261 12.50 -1.40 -6.31
N TYR A 262 12.66 -2.68 -6.06
CA TYR A 262 13.35 -3.60 -6.99
C TYR A 262 12.66 -3.73 -8.35
N GLN A 263 11.34 -3.61 -8.41
CA GLN A 263 10.54 -3.68 -9.64
C GLN A 263 10.91 -2.60 -10.66
N GLN A 264 11.54 -1.52 -10.22
CA GLN A 264 12.02 -0.50 -11.15
C GLN A 264 13.06 -1.02 -12.14
N ARG A 265 13.83 -2.05 -11.76
CA ARG A 265 14.84 -2.72 -12.60
C ARG A 265 14.35 -4.03 -13.20
N GLN A 266 13.53 -4.79 -12.47
CA GLN A 266 13.09 -6.15 -12.82
C GLN A 266 11.62 -6.17 -13.27
N ILE A 267 11.28 -5.32 -14.22
CA ILE A 267 9.94 -5.20 -14.78
C ILE A 267 9.91 -5.87 -16.17
N GLN A 268 8.82 -6.58 -16.44
CA GLN A 268 8.58 -7.21 -17.75
C GLN A 268 8.27 -6.18 -18.83
N THR A 269 8.57 -6.55 -20.07
CA THR A 269 8.04 -5.81 -21.23
C THR A 269 6.61 -6.26 -21.54
N LEU A 270 5.86 -5.41 -22.23
CA LEU A 270 4.51 -5.74 -22.74
C LEU A 270 4.50 -7.04 -23.56
N ILE A 271 5.56 -7.27 -24.35
CA ILE A 271 5.66 -8.47 -25.20
C ILE A 271 5.87 -9.73 -24.36
N GLU A 272 6.73 -9.68 -23.33
CA GLU A 272 6.92 -10.80 -22.41
C GLU A 272 5.63 -11.12 -21.66
N GLN A 273 4.98 -10.12 -21.11
CA GLN A 273 3.70 -10.29 -20.42
C GLN A 273 2.60 -10.84 -21.36
N SER A 274 2.58 -10.41 -22.63
CA SER A 274 1.61 -10.91 -23.60
C SER A 274 1.81 -12.37 -24.00
N ARG A 275 3.05 -12.88 -23.93
CA ARG A 275 3.31 -14.32 -24.12
C ARG A 275 2.71 -15.16 -22.99
N THR A 276 2.84 -14.68 -21.73
CA THR A 276 2.18 -15.34 -20.58
C THR A 276 0.65 -15.34 -20.75
N GLY A 277 0.09 -14.24 -21.27
CA GLY A 277 -1.35 -14.17 -21.57
C GLY A 277 -1.78 -15.18 -22.65
N SER A 278 -0.97 -15.35 -23.71
CA SER A 278 -1.24 -16.36 -24.73
C SER A 278 -1.15 -17.79 -24.19
N ASP A 279 -0.16 -18.08 -23.33
CA ASP A 279 -0.03 -19.37 -22.67
C ASP A 279 -1.26 -19.67 -21.79
N LEU A 280 -1.76 -18.68 -21.06
CA LEU A 280 -2.97 -18.82 -20.26
C LEU A 280 -4.18 -19.17 -21.15
N SER A 281 -4.41 -18.46 -22.25
CA SER A 281 -5.56 -18.73 -23.13
C SER A 281 -5.52 -20.15 -23.71
N GLN A 282 -4.31 -20.67 -24.03
CA GLN A 282 -4.13 -22.06 -24.46
C GLN A 282 -4.46 -23.06 -23.34
N ARG A 283 -4.01 -22.81 -22.11
CA ARG A 283 -4.32 -23.67 -20.95
C ARG A 283 -5.79 -23.68 -20.56
N LEU A 284 -6.49 -22.58 -20.83
CA LEU A 284 -7.94 -22.46 -20.64
C LEU A 284 -8.75 -23.06 -21.80
N GLU A 285 -8.08 -23.50 -22.87
CA GLU A 285 -8.71 -24.01 -24.10
C GLU A 285 -9.74 -23.04 -24.69
N VAL A 286 -9.45 -21.71 -24.60
CA VAL A 286 -10.30 -20.64 -25.14
C VAL A 286 -9.59 -19.88 -26.25
N GLU A 287 -10.34 -19.50 -27.29
CA GLU A 287 -9.78 -18.77 -28.43
C GLU A 287 -9.80 -17.26 -28.21
N GLY A 288 -8.63 -16.74 -27.76
CA GLY A 288 -8.39 -15.30 -27.66
C GLY A 288 -9.11 -14.56 -26.53
N VAL A 289 -8.89 -13.26 -26.49
CA VAL A 289 -9.39 -12.39 -25.42
C VAL A 289 -10.92 -12.28 -25.38
N ALA A 290 -11.58 -12.33 -26.55
CA ALA A 290 -13.03 -12.23 -26.60
C ALA A 290 -13.72 -13.38 -25.86
N ALA A 291 -13.20 -14.61 -26.00
CA ALA A 291 -13.69 -15.76 -25.24
C ALA A 291 -13.35 -15.65 -23.75
N MET A 292 -12.13 -15.20 -23.41
CA MET A 292 -11.73 -14.98 -22.01
C MET A 292 -12.58 -13.92 -21.29
N ARG A 293 -13.03 -12.86 -21.99
CA ARG A 293 -13.96 -11.85 -21.43
C ARG A 293 -15.31 -12.41 -21.03
N ASN A 294 -15.76 -13.51 -21.64
CA ASN A 294 -17.02 -14.15 -21.34
C ASN A 294 -16.96 -15.09 -20.13
N LEU A 295 -15.74 -15.42 -19.64
CA LEU A 295 -15.61 -16.24 -18.45
C LEU A 295 -16.07 -15.48 -17.21
N ASP A 296 -16.67 -16.21 -16.28
CA ASP A 296 -16.94 -15.67 -14.94
C ASP A 296 -15.64 -15.23 -14.29
N ALA A 297 -15.68 -14.14 -13.54
CA ALA A 297 -14.47 -13.56 -12.94
C ALA A 297 -13.83 -14.48 -11.91
N LYS A 298 -14.64 -15.18 -11.10
CA LYS A 298 -14.14 -16.13 -10.09
C LYS A 298 -13.54 -17.36 -10.75
N ASP A 299 -14.17 -17.86 -11.83
CA ASP A 299 -13.65 -19.01 -12.58
C ASP A 299 -12.32 -18.66 -13.25
N LEU A 300 -12.21 -17.45 -13.80
CA LEU A 300 -10.96 -16.95 -14.39
C LEU A 300 -9.87 -16.82 -13.32
N GLN A 301 -10.17 -16.25 -12.16
CA GLN A 301 -9.22 -16.12 -11.04
C GLN A 301 -8.73 -17.51 -10.58
N ALA A 302 -9.65 -18.45 -10.35
CA ALA A 302 -9.31 -19.81 -9.94
C ALA A 302 -8.47 -20.54 -11.00
N ALA A 303 -8.74 -20.30 -12.27
CA ALA A 303 -7.96 -20.90 -13.36
C ALA A 303 -6.53 -20.34 -13.40
N VAL A 304 -6.35 -19.04 -13.15
CA VAL A 304 -5.01 -18.44 -13.07
C VAL A 304 -4.22 -19.02 -11.89
N GLU A 305 -4.79 -19.11 -10.72
CA GLU A 305 -4.16 -19.71 -9.53
C GLU A 305 -3.75 -21.17 -9.78
N LYS A 306 -4.56 -21.90 -10.51
CA LYS A 306 -4.29 -23.30 -10.88
C LYS A 306 -3.17 -23.45 -11.92
N HIS A 307 -3.17 -22.61 -12.95
CA HIS A 307 -2.32 -22.81 -14.14
C HIS A 307 -1.06 -21.97 -14.13
N LEU A 308 -1.05 -20.84 -13.42
CA LEU A 308 0.04 -19.87 -13.33
C LEU A 308 0.26 -19.38 -11.89
N PRO A 309 0.44 -20.28 -10.89
CA PRO A 309 0.53 -19.88 -9.48
C PRO A 309 1.70 -18.93 -9.19
N GLU A 310 2.79 -19.06 -9.96
CA GLU A 310 4.01 -18.24 -9.80
C GLU A 310 3.99 -16.95 -10.61
N TRP A 311 2.85 -16.61 -11.25
CA TRP A 311 2.80 -15.39 -12.04
C TRP A 311 2.97 -14.15 -11.15
N GLN A 312 3.98 -13.35 -11.49
CA GLN A 312 4.24 -12.07 -10.85
C GLN A 312 3.49 -10.97 -11.60
N TYR A 313 2.72 -10.17 -10.85
CA TYR A 313 1.91 -9.09 -11.40
C TYR A 313 2.60 -7.75 -11.18
N GLY A 314 2.57 -6.92 -12.18
CA GLY A 314 3.10 -5.57 -12.14
C GLY A 314 2.93 -4.87 -13.48
N ALA A 315 3.23 -3.58 -13.52
CA ALA A 315 3.18 -2.85 -14.78
C ALA A 315 4.23 -3.39 -15.76
N ALA A 316 3.93 -3.33 -17.05
CA ALA A 316 4.82 -3.77 -18.12
C ALA A 316 5.31 -2.56 -18.93
N VAL A 317 6.61 -2.55 -19.27
CA VAL A 317 7.21 -1.53 -20.14
C VAL A 317 6.71 -1.69 -21.57
N GLY A 318 6.27 -0.59 -22.16
CA GLY A 318 5.59 -0.57 -23.47
C GLY A 318 4.08 -0.70 -23.37
N GLY A 319 3.56 -0.98 -22.16
CA GLY A 319 2.14 -0.91 -21.86
C GLY A 319 1.64 0.52 -21.67
N HIS A 320 0.33 0.65 -21.44
CA HIS A 320 -0.27 1.96 -21.17
C HIS A 320 0.40 2.64 -19.97
N GLY A 321 0.67 3.93 -20.10
CA GLY A 321 1.22 4.77 -19.04
C GLY A 321 2.71 4.57 -18.75
N LEU A 322 3.37 3.48 -19.19
CA LEU A 322 4.76 3.18 -18.90
C LEU A 322 5.55 2.84 -20.16
N ARG A 323 6.20 3.85 -20.75
CA ARG A 323 6.88 3.73 -22.06
C ARG A 323 8.30 3.19 -21.98
N GLU A 324 8.98 3.45 -20.87
CA GLU A 324 10.38 3.09 -20.63
C GLU A 324 10.54 2.40 -19.28
N PHE A 325 11.65 1.71 -19.08
CA PHE A 325 12.01 1.16 -17.78
C PHE A 325 12.12 2.28 -16.73
N PRO A 326 11.46 2.19 -15.58
CA PRO A 326 11.47 3.23 -14.57
C PRO A 326 12.87 3.68 -14.18
N TYR A 327 13.82 2.75 -13.95
CA TYR A 327 15.19 3.11 -13.61
C TYR A 327 15.86 4.02 -14.66
N LYS A 328 15.58 3.84 -15.96
CA LYS A 328 16.10 4.72 -17.02
C LYS A 328 15.49 6.11 -16.97
N VAL A 329 14.24 6.22 -16.55
CA VAL A 329 13.57 7.51 -16.36
C VAL A 329 14.20 8.25 -15.19
N PHE A 330 14.45 7.54 -14.08
CA PHE A 330 15.10 8.10 -12.89
C PHE A 330 16.58 8.46 -13.14
N ASP A 331 17.36 7.58 -13.77
CA ASP A 331 18.77 7.85 -14.13
C ASP A 331 18.92 9.08 -15.05
N ALA A 332 17.91 9.33 -15.87
CA ALA A 332 17.90 10.49 -16.77
C ALA A 332 17.29 11.75 -16.15
N GLY A 333 16.84 11.70 -14.88
CA GLY A 333 16.18 12.81 -14.20
C GLY A 333 14.86 13.24 -14.83
N ARG A 334 14.14 12.32 -15.50
CA ARG A 334 12.89 12.59 -16.22
C ARG A 334 11.63 12.14 -15.46
N GLN A 335 11.78 11.67 -14.25
CA GLN A 335 10.65 11.35 -13.36
C GLN A 335 9.88 12.64 -13.01
N VAL A 336 8.61 12.48 -12.61
CA VAL A 336 7.83 13.59 -12.07
C VAL A 336 8.61 14.25 -10.93
N ALA A 337 8.86 15.55 -11.07
CA ALA A 337 9.76 16.32 -10.20
C ALA A 337 9.06 16.74 -8.89
N VAL A 338 9.01 15.83 -7.91
CA VAL A 338 8.39 16.04 -6.60
C VAL A 338 9.31 15.59 -5.47
N PRO A 339 9.19 16.16 -4.26
CA PRO A 339 9.86 15.65 -3.08
C PRO A 339 9.48 14.20 -2.79
N LEU A 340 10.45 13.41 -2.29
CA LEU A 340 10.30 11.99 -1.99
C LEU A 340 10.64 11.71 -0.53
N MET A 341 9.76 10.99 0.16
CA MET A 341 10.07 10.26 1.38
C MET A 341 10.07 8.78 1.04
N ILE A 342 11.13 8.04 1.37
CA ILE A 342 11.27 6.63 1.01
C ILE A 342 11.92 5.86 2.15
N GLY A 343 11.57 4.60 2.32
CA GLY A 343 12.22 3.78 3.32
C GLY A 343 11.75 2.35 3.32
N MET A 344 12.26 1.61 4.30
CA MET A 344 12.03 0.18 4.44
C MET A 344 12.08 -0.23 5.92
N ASN A 345 11.63 -1.45 6.18
CA ASN A 345 11.68 -2.09 7.48
C ASN A 345 12.97 -2.93 7.65
N ALA A 346 13.34 -3.20 8.88
CA ALA A 346 14.62 -3.88 9.15
C ALA A 346 14.60 -5.37 8.78
N ASN A 347 13.43 -5.99 8.78
CA ASN A 347 13.28 -7.44 8.61
C ASN A 347 12.20 -7.75 7.54
N GLU A 348 12.34 -7.18 6.36
CA GLU A 348 11.34 -7.26 5.27
C GLU A 348 11.04 -8.70 4.83
N TRP A 349 12.04 -9.60 4.95
CA TRP A 349 11.94 -10.97 4.46
C TRP A 349 11.88 -12.04 5.54
N LEU A 350 12.12 -11.69 6.81
CA LEU A 350 12.31 -12.64 7.90
C LEU A 350 11.14 -13.62 8.05
N MET A 351 9.91 -13.15 7.85
CA MET A 351 8.70 -13.98 7.94
C MET A 351 8.56 -15.03 6.83
N TYR A 352 9.26 -14.84 5.70
CA TYR A 352 9.20 -15.73 4.53
C TYR A 352 10.30 -16.78 4.51
N ILE A 353 11.24 -16.74 5.46
CA ILE A 353 12.39 -17.65 5.50
C ILE A 353 12.01 -18.91 6.28
N GLY A 354 12.05 -20.05 5.59
CA GLY A 354 11.78 -21.37 6.14
C GLY A 354 13.03 -22.14 6.57
N ASP A 355 12.82 -23.24 7.31
CA ASP A 355 13.91 -24.10 7.82
C ASP A 355 14.74 -24.79 6.72
N GLY A 356 14.23 -24.86 5.48
CA GLY A 356 14.90 -25.45 4.33
C GLY A 356 15.70 -24.46 3.49
N ASP A 357 15.72 -23.19 3.86
CA ASP A 357 16.46 -22.17 3.13
C ASP A 357 17.94 -22.19 3.49
N ASP A 358 18.81 -22.05 2.48
CA ASP A 358 20.25 -22.03 2.65
C ASP A 358 20.92 -20.84 1.98
N LEU A 359 22.10 -20.49 2.47
CA LEU A 359 22.83 -19.30 2.02
C LEU A 359 23.22 -19.40 0.53
N ASP A 360 23.68 -20.56 0.06
CA ASP A 360 24.16 -20.71 -1.32
C ASP A 360 23.01 -20.60 -2.32
N ARG A 361 21.81 -21.06 -1.96
CA ARG A 361 20.61 -20.88 -2.76
C ARG A 361 20.25 -19.40 -2.88
N TYR A 362 20.26 -18.66 -1.76
CA TYR A 362 19.99 -17.21 -1.77
C TYR A 362 21.05 -16.45 -2.56
N LEU A 363 22.33 -16.76 -2.35
CA LEU A 363 23.42 -16.11 -3.11
C LEU A 363 23.30 -16.35 -4.62
N ARG A 364 22.87 -17.55 -5.05
CA ARG A 364 22.58 -17.81 -6.47
C ARG A 364 21.40 -16.98 -6.98
N SER A 365 20.33 -16.90 -6.20
CA SER A 365 19.12 -16.14 -6.59
C SER A 365 19.39 -14.65 -6.77
N TYR A 366 20.37 -14.11 -6.06
CA TYR A 366 20.73 -12.69 -6.11
C TYR A 366 22.07 -12.42 -6.82
N GLU A 367 22.59 -13.40 -7.56
CA GLU A 367 23.86 -13.31 -8.33
C GLU A 367 25.09 -12.97 -7.48
N LEU A 368 25.10 -13.37 -6.20
CA LEU A 368 26.16 -13.10 -5.22
C LEU A 368 27.03 -14.32 -4.89
N LEU A 369 26.87 -15.43 -5.60
CA LEU A 369 27.57 -16.68 -5.24
C LEU A 369 29.09 -16.55 -5.33
N GLU A 370 29.60 -15.82 -6.31
CA GLU A 370 31.05 -15.57 -6.47
C GLU A 370 31.61 -14.67 -5.34
N GLN A 371 30.77 -13.87 -4.70
CA GLN A 371 31.13 -12.99 -3.58
C GLN A 371 30.84 -13.63 -2.21
N ARG A 372 30.60 -14.92 -2.13
CA ARG A 372 30.15 -15.65 -0.93
C ARG A 372 31.00 -15.34 0.32
N GLU A 373 32.33 -15.30 0.19
CA GLU A 373 33.23 -15.03 1.32
C GLU A 373 33.08 -13.60 1.83
N GLU A 374 32.95 -12.64 0.92
CA GLU A 374 32.77 -11.23 1.25
C GLU A 374 31.40 -10.97 1.90
N VAL A 375 30.33 -11.51 1.34
CA VAL A 375 28.98 -11.44 1.95
C VAL A 375 29.00 -12.09 3.34
N GLY A 376 29.63 -13.26 3.49
CA GLY A 376 29.78 -13.94 4.78
C GLY A 376 30.49 -13.08 5.84
N ARG A 377 31.51 -12.32 5.42
CA ARG A 377 32.24 -11.39 6.28
C ARG A 377 31.41 -10.16 6.64
N LEU A 378 30.74 -9.54 5.65
CA LEU A 378 29.90 -8.36 5.86
C LEU A 378 28.73 -8.67 6.82
N LEU A 379 28.14 -9.85 6.73
CA LEU A 379 27.01 -10.27 7.54
C LEU A 379 27.40 -11.04 8.82
N SER A 380 28.67 -11.10 9.16
CA SER A 380 29.10 -11.61 10.45
C SER A 380 28.81 -10.55 11.55
N PRO A 381 28.28 -10.90 12.73
CA PRO A 381 28.06 -12.25 13.28
C PRO A 381 26.61 -12.78 13.18
N LEU A 382 25.79 -12.32 12.24
CA LEU A 382 24.39 -12.74 12.11
C LEU A 382 24.28 -14.26 11.98
N ASP A 383 23.22 -14.85 12.54
CA ASP A 383 22.83 -16.23 12.28
C ASP A 383 22.31 -16.42 10.83
N LEU A 384 22.05 -17.64 10.42
CA LEU A 384 21.66 -17.93 9.04
C LEU A 384 20.37 -17.21 8.64
N LYS A 385 19.32 -17.30 9.45
CA LYS A 385 18.01 -16.70 9.14
C LYS A 385 18.13 -15.19 8.96
N ASN A 386 18.81 -14.51 9.86
CA ASN A 386 19.05 -13.07 9.77
C ASN A 386 19.97 -12.68 8.60
N LYS A 387 20.94 -13.54 8.19
CA LYS A 387 21.73 -13.32 6.96
C LYS A 387 20.86 -13.35 5.71
N LEU A 388 19.99 -14.35 5.61
CA LEU A 388 19.09 -14.51 4.47
C LEU A 388 18.11 -13.33 4.37
N ASP A 389 17.49 -12.95 5.50
CA ASP A 389 16.65 -11.76 5.58
C ASP A 389 17.40 -10.52 5.12
N ARG A 390 18.62 -10.30 5.62
CA ARG A 390 19.42 -9.12 5.29
C ARG A 390 19.76 -9.04 3.80
N ILE A 391 20.11 -10.17 3.17
CA ILE A 391 20.38 -10.23 1.72
C ILE A 391 19.12 -9.87 0.94
N ALA A 392 17.99 -10.48 1.26
CA ALA A 392 16.73 -10.24 0.56
C ALA A 392 16.22 -8.80 0.78
N THR A 393 16.25 -8.31 2.03
CA THR A 393 15.89 -6.92 2.37
C THR A 393 16.76 -5.91 1.62
N ALA A 394 18.08 -6.14 1.54
CA ALA A 394 18.98 -5.28 0.78
C ALA A 394 18.62 -5.27 -0.71
N TYR A 395 18.41 -6.44 -1.30
CA TYR A 395 18.13 -6.59 -2.73
C TYR A 395 16.79 -5.98 -3.15
N TYR A 396 15.71 -6.29 -2.40
CA TYR A 396 14.36 -5.88 -2.80
C TYR A 396 14.00 -4.46 -2.35
N MET A 397 14.53 -3.99 -1.21
CA MET A 397 14.04 -2.77 -0.57
C MET A 397 15.14 -1.72 -0.37
N LEU A 398 16.21 -2.04 0.36
CA LEU A 398 17.18 -1.04 0.81
C LEU A 398 17.96 -0.42 -0.35
N CYS A 399 18.64 -1.26 -1.15
CA CYS A 399 19.54 -0.74 -2.19
C CYS A 399 18.79 0.02 -3.29
N PRO A 400 17.66 -0.48 -3.81
CA PRO A 400 16.88 0.28 -4.79
C PRO A 400 16.25 1.55 -4.20
N SER A 401 15.91 1.57 -2.90
CA SER A 401 15.41 2.79 -2.26
C SER A 401 16.49 3.88 -2.15
N LEU A 402 17.71 3.51 -1.81
CA LEU A 402 18.85 4.45 -1.77
C LEU A 402 19.15 5.02 -3.17
N GLU A 403 19.11 4.16 -4.20
CA GLU A 403 19.31 4.58 -5.59
C GLU A 403 18.21 5.54 -6.06
N MET A 404 16.94 5.23 -5.77
CA MET A 404 15.82 6.11 -6.11
C MET A 404 15.91 7.46 -5.40
N ALA A 405 16.26 7.47 -4.10
CA ALA A 405 16.48 8.71 -3.34
C ALA A 405 17.62 9.53 -3.95
N GLY A 406 18.72 8.88 -4.35
CA GLY A 406 19.84 9.52 -5.03
C GLY A 406 19.45 10.16 -6.36
N ALA A 407 18.65 9.47 -7.17
CA ALA A 407 18.15 9.99 -8.45
C ALA A 407 17.24 11.21 -8.26
N VAL A 408 16.36 11.19 -7.25
CA VAL A 408 15.49 12.33 -6.92
C VAL A 408 16.33 13.53 -6.43
N ALA A 409 17.33 13.30 -5.56
CA ALA A 409 18.24 14.33 -5.08
C ALA A 409 19.07 14.93 -6.22
N ALA A 410 19.58 14.11 -7.15
CA ALA A 410 20.28 14.58 -8.36
C ALA A 410 19.38 15.47 -9.24
N GLY A 411 18.08 15.20 -9.28
CA GLY A 411 17.04 16.01 -9.92
C GLY A 411 16.68 17.29 -9.15
N LYS A 412 17.43 17.63 -8.08
CA LYS A 412 17.23 18.82 -7.21
C LYS A 412 15.88 18.84 -6.48
N GLN A 413 15.30 17.68 -6.23
CA GLN A 413 14.16 17.53 -5.33
C GLN A 413 14.65 16.97 -3.99
N SER A 414 14.01 17.40 -2.90
CA SER A 414 14.33 16.88 -1.56
C SER A 414 13.96 15.40 -1.48
N ALA A 415 14.89 14.58 -0.98
CA ALA A 415 14.65 13.18 -0.67
C ALA A 415 14.97 12.92 0.81
N TYR A 416 14.15 12.12 1.46
CA TYR A 416 14.30 11.73 2.87
C TYR A 416 14.18 10.21 2.98
N VAL A 417 15.18 9.56 3.59
CA VAL A 417 15.21 8.10 3.71
C VAL A 417 15.05 7.68 5.16
N TYR A 418 14.14 6.72 5.42
CA TYR A 418 13.98 6.12 6.75
C TYR A 418 14.34 4.63 6.76
N HIS A 419 14.62 4.14 7.97
CA HIS A 419 14.75 2.72 8.28
C HIS A 419 13.92 2.43 9.54
N PHE A 420 12.81 1.71 9.37
CA PHE A 420 11.94 1.34 10.47
C PHE A 420 12.51 0.10 11.17
N THR A 421 12.74 0.23 12.49
CA THR A 421 13.44 -0.80 13.28
C THR A 421 12.71 -1.18 14.56
N ARG A 422 11.48 -0.72 14.74
CA ARG A 422 10.69 -1.09 15.92
C ARG A 422 10.28 -2.55 15.82
N ILE A 423 10.70 -3.34 16.79
CA ILE A 423 10.27 -4.71 17.02
C ILE A 423 9.26 -4.68 18.15
N ARG A 424 8.02 -5.07 17.88
CA ARG A 424 6.98 -5.15 18.90
C ARG A 424 7.31 -6.21 19.93
N GLU A 425 6.84 -6.01 21.16
CA GLU A 425 6.91 -7.04 22.19
C GLU A 425 6.01 -8.25 21.83
N GLY A 426 6.33 -9.41 22.45
CA GLY A 426 5.54 -10.63 22.26
C GLY A 426 6.02 -11.54 21.13
N ALA A 427 5.20 -12.55 20.83
CA ALA A 427 5.57 -13.65 19.94
C ALA A 427 5.81 -13.19 18.48
N LEU A 428 4.98 -12.27 17.98
CA LEU A 428 5.13 -11.75 16.62
C LEU A 428 6.51 -11.11 16.41
N GLY A 429 6.88 -10.15 17.27
CA GLY A 429 8.17 -9.47 17.14
C GLY A 429 9.37 -10.40 17.27
N GLN A 430 9.29 -11.42 18.13
CA GLN A 430 10.34 -12.42 18.28
C GLN A 430 10.51 -13.30 17.04
N GLN A 431 9.44 -13.59 16.31
CA GLN A 431 9.46 -14.47 15.15
C GLN A 431 9.82 -13.74 13.85
N VAL A 432 9.30 -12.53 13.65
CA VAL A 432 9.36 -11.85 12.35
C VAL A 432 10.02 -10.46 12.41
N GLY A 433 10.40 -9.98 13.59
CA GLY A 433 11.10 -8.69 13.74
C GLY A 433 10.25 -7.48 13.33
N ALA A 434 10.90 -6.48 12.75
CA ALA A 434 10.25 -5.35 12.08
C ALA A 434 9.89 -5.78 10.64
N TYR A 435 8.85 -6.58 10.50
CA TYR A 435 8.43 -7.29 9.31
C TYR A 435 7.90 -6.34 8.21
N HIS A 436 7.69 -6.88 7.00
CA HIS A 436 7.10 -6.17 5.87
C HIS A 436 5.71 -5.62 6.20
N GLY A 437 5.49 -4.31 6.08
CA GLY A 437 4.25 -3.63 6.45
C GLY A 437 4.09 -3.28 7.95
N ALA A 438 5.10 -3.58 8.81
CA ALA A 438 5.01 -3.33 10.25
C ALA A 438 4.88 -1.84 10.62
N GLU A 439 5.30 -0.93 9.76
CA GLU A 439 5.22 0.53 9.99
C GLU A 439 3.82 1.11 9.70
N ILE A 440 2.98 0.43 8.93
CA ILE A 440 1.66 0.93 8.50
C ILE A 440 0.77 1.32 9.69
N PRO A 441 0.61 0.47 10.73
CA PRO A 441 -0.18 0.83 11.91
C PRO A 441 0.28 2.13 12.58
N TYR A 442 1.58 2.44 12.53
CA TYR A 442 2.13 3.68 13.10
C TYR A 442 1.81 4.90 12.24
N VAL A 443 1.83 4.75 10.91
CA VAL A 443 1.48 5.83 9.99
C VAL A 443 0.00 6.20 10.13
N PHE A 444 -0.89 5.22 10.11
CA PHE A 444 -2.33 5.45 10.23
C PHE A 444 -2.78 5.70 11.68
N GLY A 445 -1.99 5.29 12.68
CA GLY A 445 -2.41 5.28 14.09
C GLY A 445 -3.54 4.28 14.34
N MET A 446 -3.52 3.18 13.61
CA MET A 446 -4.52 2.11 13.62
C MET A 446 -3.82 0.79 13.92
N HIS A 447 -3.74 0.44 15.20
CA HIS A 447 -3.17 -0.82 15.64
C HIS A 447 -4.29 -1.84 15.84
N ASP A 448 -4.21 -2.97 15.14
CA ASP A 448 -5.15 -4.08 15.32
C ASP A 448 -5.07 -4.63 16.75
N GLU A 449 -6.17 -5.14 17.27
CA GLU A 449 -6.27 -5.65 18.65
C GLU A 449 -5.31 -6.83 18.92
N TRP A 450 -4.96 -7.60 17.89
CA TRP A 450 -4.01 -8.71 17.97
C TRP A 450 -2.54 -8.26 17.96
N LEU A 451 -2.26 -6.99 17.63
CA LEU A 451 -0.91 -6.42 17.69
C LEU A 451 -0.59 -5.98 19.12
N ALA A 452 0.38 -6.63 19.76
CA ALA A 452 0.90 -6.18 21.04
C ALA A 452 1.40 -4.72 20.92
N THR A 453 0.73 -3.82 21.62
CA THR A 453 0.99 -2.37 21.54
C THR A 453 1.23 -1.84 22.95
N ASN A 454 2.27 -1.06 23.15
CA ASN A 454 2.64 -0.45 24.41
C ASN A 454 2.90 1.06 24.28
N GLU A 455 3.28 1.75 25.37
CA GLU A 455 3.53 3.20 25.40
C GLU A 455 4.63 3.64 24.43
N ASP A 456 5.61 2.79 24.14
CA ASP A 456 6.67 3.08 23.18
C ASP A 456 6.13 3.07 21.74
N ASP A 457 5.21 2.14 21.44
CA ASP A 457 4.52 2.10 20.15
C ASP A 457 3.61 3.32 19.97
N ASP A 458 2.88 3.73 21.01
CA ASP A 458 2.04 4.94 20.99
C ASP A 458 2.88 6.20 20.75
N ARG A 459 4.03 6.32 21.43
CA ARG A 459 4.96 7.44 21.27
C ARG A 459 5.53 7.48 19.84
N LEU A 460 5.97 6.35 19.31
CA LEU A 460 6.49 6.22 17.96
C LEU A 460 5.41 6.57 16.92
N THR A 461 4.18 6.11 17.13
CA THR A 461 3.02 6.45 16.30
C THR A 461 2.84 7.95 16.17
N LEU A 462 2.81 8.66 17.29
CA LEU A 462 2.64 10.13 17.29
C LEU A 462 3.78 10.83 16.52
N GLN A 463 5.02 10.37 16.68
CA GLN A 463 6.17 10.97 16.01
C GLN A 463 6.19 10.65 14.51
N MET A 464 5.90 9.41 14.11
CA MET A 464 5.82 9.03 12.70
C MET A 464 4.70 9.79 12.00
N GLN A 465 3.50 9.83 12.57
CA GLN A 465 2.42 10.64 12.02
C GLN A 465 2.84 12.10 11.83
N GLN A 466 3.56 12.69 12.80
CA GLN A 466 4.00 14.07 12.67
C GLN A 466 4.98 14.26 11.50
N TYR A 467 5.94 13.33 11.27
CA TYR A 467 6.82 13.37 10.11
C TYR A 467 6.05 13.26 8.78
N TRP A 468 5.13 12.30 8.65
CA TRP A 468 4.32 12.10 7.44
C TRP A 468 3.43 13.31 7.15
N LEU A 469 2.78 13.85 8.17
CA LEU A 469 1.92 15.03 8.04
C LEU A 469 2.70 16.30 7.69
N ASN A 470 3.86 16.53 8.30
CA ASN A 470 4.71 17.67 7.95
C ASN A 470 5.17 17.57 6.49
N PHE A 471 5.61 16.38 6.08
CA PHE A 471 5.99 16.12 4.69
C PHE A 471 4.80 16.34 3.73
N ALA A 472 3.63 15.83 4.05
CA ALA A 472 2.43 16.03 3.24
C ALA A 472 2.05 17.52 3.11
N ARG A 473 2.26 18.32 4.16
CA ARG A 473 1.98 19.77 4.14
C ARG A 473 2.99 20.56 3.33
N THR A 474 4.26 20.24 3.44
CA THR A 474 5.35 21.16 3.03
C THR A 474 6.42 20.52 2.13
N GLY A 475 6.48 19.20 2.00
CA GLY A 475 7.59 18.46 1.39
C GLY A 475 8.80 18.29 2.32
N ASN A 476 8.71 18.77 3.57
CA ASN A 476 9.76 18.64 4.58
C ASN A 476 9.19 17.96 5.83
N PRO A 477 9.72 16.79 6.26
CA PRO A 477 9.18 16.06 7.40
C PRO A 477 9.49 16.70 8.75
N ASN A 478 10.43 17.65 8.83
CA ASN A 478 10.88 18.23 10.07
C ASN A 478 9.83 19.12 10.74
N GLY A 479 9.87 19.19 12.07
CA GLY A 479 8.98 20.01 12.87
C GLY A 479 9.43 20.09 14.33
N ASN A 480 8.74 20.92 15.11
CA ASN A 480 9.04 21.12 16.52
C ASN A 480 8.88 19.80 17.31
N GLY A 481 9.83 19.51 18.17
CA GLY A 481 9.82 18.33 19.03
C GLY A 481 10.23 17.02 18.35
N LEU A 482 10.58 17.05 17.06
CA LEU A 482 11.07 15.91 16.30
C LEU A 482 12.60 15.92 16.19
N SER A 483 13.22 14.74 16.13
CA SER A 483 14.61 14.59 15.74
C SER A 483 14.80 15.08 14.30
N ARG A 484 15.85 15.88 14.07
CA ARG A 484 16.10 16.45 12.74
C ARG A 484 16.37 15.34 11.72
N TRP A 485 15.52 15.24 10.69
CA TRP A 485 15.69 14.40 9.53
C TRP A 485 16.46 15.17 8.46
N GLN A 486 17.67 14.72 8.11
CA GLN A 486 18.49 15.34 7.08
C GLN A 486 18.02 14.89 5.69
N GLU A 487 18.07 15.78 4.71
CA GLU A 487 17.89 15.38 3.31
C GLU A 487 18.95 14.36 2.93
N PHE A 488 18.59 13.46 2.03
CA PHE A 488 19.47 12.40 1.57
C PHE A 488 20.56 12.97 0.67
N ASP A 489 21.80 12.64 1.03
CA ASP A 489 22.99 12.94 0.26
C ASP A 489 23.64 11.62 -0.16
N PRO A 490 23.72 11.29 -1.46
CA PRO A 490 24.32 10.05 -1.91
C PRO A 490 25.82 9.93 -1.59
N GLU A 491 26.53 11.05 -1.42
CA GLU A 491 27.95 11.05 -1.04
C GLU A 491 28.16 10.71 0.46
N VAL A 492 27.17 11.03 1.29
CA VAL A 492 27.18 10.74 2.72
C VAL A 492 25.83 10.15 3.12
N PRO A 493 25.51 8.94 2.64
CA PRO A 493 24.17 8.38 2.77
C PRO A 493 23.79 8.16 4.25
N ARG A 494 22.75 8.86 4.68
CA ARG A 494 22.21 8.78 6.04
C ARG A 494 20.70 8.58 5.98
N VAL A 495 20.21 7.77 6.93
CA VAL A 495 18.79 7.44 7.07
C VAL A 495 18.30 7.80 8.46
N LEU A 496 17.03 8.18 8.59
CA LEU A 496 16.41 8.31 9.90
C LEU A 496 15.99 6.93 10.40
N ASN A 497 16.56 6.52 11.52
CA ASN A 497 16.07 5.33 12.22
C ASN A 497 14.75 5.65 12.92
N LEU A 498 13.73 4.87 12.64
CA LEU A 498 12.41 4.91 13.29
C LEU A 498 12.23 3.63 14.11
N GLY A 499 12.39 3.73 15.40
CA GLY A 499 12.32 2.59 16.33
C GLY A 499 12.38 3.11 17.77
N ASP A 500 12.94 2.33 18.69
CA ASP A 500 13.08 2.72 20.10
C ASP A 500 13.83 4.04 20.26
N GLU A 501 14.78 4.31 19.36
CA GLU A 501 15.47 5.58 19.24
C GLU A 501 15.26 6.18 17.84
N ILE A 502 14.77 7.41 17.79
CA ILE A 502 14.66 8.17 16.54
C ILE A 502 15.90 9.06 16.39
N ARG A 503 16.79 8.65 15.48
CA ARG A 503 18.04 9.39 15.18
C ARG A 503 18.56 9.11 13.79
N MET A 504 19.35 10.04 13.25
CA MET A 504 20.10 9.80 12.01
C MET A 504 21.17 8.72 12.22
N LYS A 505 21.23 7.78 11.29
CA LYS A 505 22.29 6.75 11.19
C LYS A 505 22.94 6.83 9.82
N SER A 506 24.17 6.30 9.69
CA SER A 506 24.72 6.01 8.37
C SER A 506 23.83 4.99 7.68
N ALA A 507 23.69 5.08 6.37
CA ALA A 507 22.95 4.08 5.61
C ALA A 507 23.60 2.70 5.81
N LEU A 508 22.75 1.71 5.97
CA LEU A 508 23.18 0.33 6.21
C LEU A 508 23.61 -0.32 4.89
N ASP A 509 24.53 -1.28 4.99
CA ASP A 509 24.84 -2.24 3.92
C ASP A 509 25.28 -1.64 2.57
N GLY A 510 25.86 -0.45 2.58
CA GLY A 510 26.42 0.14 1.35
C GLY A 510 27.39 -0.77 0.61
N ASP A 511 28.20 -1.58 1.35
CA ASP A 511 29.07 -2.59 0.74
C ASP A 511 28.26 -3.72 0.10
N LEU A 512 27.22 -4.21 0.75
CA LEU A 512 26.32 -5.23 0.20
C LEU A 512 25.58 -4.69 -1.04
N CYS A 513 25.11 -3.45 -1.01
CA CYS A 513 24.48 -2.81 -2.17
C CYS A 513 25.44 -2.71 -3.37
N ARG A 514 26.70 -2.38 -3.14
CA ARG A 514 27.72 -2.37 -4.21
C ARG A 514 27.97 -3.74 -4.81
N LEU A 515 27.99 -4.80 -3.98
CA LEU A 515 28.10 -6.19 -4.47
C LEU A 515 26.91 -6.59 -5.33
N MET A 516 25.71 -6.05 -5.06
CA MET A 516 24.48 -6.24 -5.83
C MET A 516 24.38 -5.34 -7.07
N GLY A 517 25.41 -4.55 -7.38
CA GLY A 517 25.46 -3.68 -8.55
C GLY A 517 24.69 -2.38 -8.43
N TYR A 518 24.27 -2.00 -7.23
CA TYR A 518 23.72 -0.68 -6.94
C TYR A 518 24.86 0.34 -6.73
N ARG A 519 24.62 1.61 -7.08
CA ARG A 519 25.61 2.70 -7.02
C ARG A 519 25.50 3.54 -5.77
#